data_cc682c64885c89fb910f4a7ce25b283d
#
_entry.id   cc682c64885c89fb910f4a7ce25b283d
#
_cell.length_a   1.000
_cell.length_b   1.000
_cell.length_c   1.000
_cell.angle_alpha   90.00
_cell.angle_beta   90.00
_cell.angle_gamma   90.00
#
_symmetry.space_group_name_H-M   'P 1'
#
loop_
_entity.id
_entity.type
_entity.pdbx_description
1 polymer ?
#
loop_
_entity_poly.entity_id
_entity_poly.type
_entity_poly.pdbx_seq_one_letter_code
_entity_poly.pdbx_strand_id
1 'polypeptide(L)'
;MLRSCLFIQYHHCPCERFTWRACGAWPYHLAMCSNFLGVTDPQRLLQYFNASTEGDPGPPNDTYPGQFSPMLIRATGPDPTAPPLKAVDAIFRFVPDFVAKLEWARNTFNARGEEVQRKRTYKGAWASGRRCIIPVECVYEPNYESGRYERWRIWQPGFVPMGIAGIYDQVKHPDGRVLYTMAMLTVNADSHPFMKRFHKPEDEKRMVAVLAPQDYQRWLAGTVEEAAALLKPWHGPLLGEHAPAPARKKAPRAESGKVVKPDLPEQDGLF
;
A
#
# COMPACT_ATOMS: atom_id res chain seq x y z
N MET A 1 55.13 12.34 -3.85
CA MET A 1 53.91 13.16 -3.68
C MET A 1 52.75 12.21 -3.51
N LEU A 2 52.36 12.01 -2.27
CA LEU A 2 51.42 11.00 -1.82
C LEU A 2 49.97 11.52 -1.96
N ARG A 3 49.11 10.79 -2.66
CA ARG A 3 47.66 11.00 -2.70
C ARG A 3 47.04 10.22 -1.55
N SER A 4 46.50 10.92 -0.57
CA SER A 4 45.71 10.36 0.52
C SER A 4 44.30 10.02 0.01
N CYS A 5 43.95 8.75 -0.06
CA CYS A 5 42.55 8.29 -0.22
C CYS A 5 41.89 8.28 1.15
N LEU A 6 40.91 9.13 1.36
CA LEU A 6 40.02 9.06 2.51
C LEU A 6 39.01 7.92 2.26
N PHE A 7 39.15 6.85 3.02
CA PHE A 7 38.11 5.82 3.16
C PHE A 7 37.04 6.32 4.10
N ILE A 8 35.84 6.59 3.56
CA ILE A 8 34.66 6.78 4.38
C ILE A 8 34.08 5.39 4.65
N GLN A 9 34.23 4.95 5.90
CA GLN A 9 33.57 3.74 6.39
C GLN A 9 32.07 3.99 6.53
N TYR A 10 31.29 3.39 5.66
CA TYR A 10 29.85 3.26 5.85
C TYR A 10 29.60 2.27 7.00
N HIS A 11 29.11 2.78 8.11
CA HIS A 11 28.59 1.94 9.17
C HIS A 11 27.33 1.24 8.64
N HIS A 12 27.41 -0.08 8.51
CA HIS A 12 26.28 -0.97 8.29
C HIS A 12 25.27 -0.80 9.42
N CYS A 13 24.11 -0.25 9.10
CA CYS A 13 22.94 -0.39 9.93
C CYS A 13 22.40 -1.81 9.68
N PRO A 14 22.32 -2.69 10.71
CA PRO A 14 21.73 -4.01 10.54
C PRO A 14 20.22 -3.85 10.43
N CYS A 15 19.73 -3.68 9.21
CA CYS A 15 18.32 -3.83 8.92
C CYS A 15 18.01 -5.34 8.97
N GLU A 16 17.75 -5.88 10.16
CA GLU A 16 17.19 -7.21 10.30
C GLU A 16 15.85 -7.25 9.55
N ARG A 17 15.87 -7.92 8.41
CA ARG A 17 14.69 -8.22 7.61
C ARG A 17 13.77 -9.09 8.45
N PHE A 18 12.77 -8.50 9.04
CA PHE A 18 11.68 -9.26 9.63
C PHE A 18 10.99 -10.07 8.52
N THR A 19 11.33 -11.35 8.44
CA THR A 19 10.61 -12.31 7.62
C THR A 19 9.29 -12.62 8.33
N TRP A 20 8.24 -11.93 7.96
CA TRP A 20 6.88 -12.35 8.27
C TRP A 20 6.68 -13.74 7.67
N ARG A 21 6.49 -14.75 8.51
CA ARG A 21 6.00 -16.04 8.05
C ARG A 21 4.69 -15.80 7.33
N ALA A 22 4.73 -15.93 6.01
CA ALA A 22 3.54 -16.00 5.18
C ALA A 22 2.80 -17.28 5.59
N CYS A 23 1.84 -17.11 6.48
CA CYS A 23 0.93 -18.18 6.86
C CYS A 23 0.01 -18.44 5.67
N GLY A 24 0.22 -19.54 4.96
CA GLY A 24 -0.72 -20.13 4.03
C GLY A 24 -0.86 -19.40 2.67
N ALA A 25 -0.95 -20.18 1.61
CA ALA A 25 -1.32 -19.69 0.29
C ALA A 25 -2.63 -18.89 0.38
N TRP A 26 -2.59 -17.61 0.05
CA TRP A 26 -3.77 -16.77 -0.08
C TRP A 26 -4.69 -17.39 -1.13
N PRO A 27 -5.95 -17.64 -0.81
CA PRO A 27 -6.92 -17.99 -1.85
C PRO A 27 -7.05 -16.74 -2.73
N TYR A 28 -6.69 -16.85 -3.99
CA TYR A 28 -6.74 -15.80 -5.02
C TYR A 28 -8.17 -15.32 -5.37
N HIS A 29 -9.12 -15.43 -4.46
CA HIS A 29 -10.55 -15.17 -4.67
C HIS A 29 -11.07 -13.93 -3.92
N LEU A 30 -10.21 -12.97 -3.55
CA LEU A 30 -10.69 -11.73 -2.96
C LEU A 30 -10.93 -10.70 -4.05
N ALA A 31 -12.20 -10.43 -4.29
CA ALA A 31 -12.70 -9.38 -5.14
C ALA A 31 -12.16 -8.02 -4.70
N MET A 32 -11.59 -7.27 -5.62
CA MET A 32 -11.06 -5.89 -5.60
C MET A 32 -9.54 -5.82 -5.67
N CYS A 33 -9.03 -4.68 -6.15
CA CYS A 33 -7.62 -4.37 -6.32
C CYS A 33 -6.77 -4.85 -5.13
N SER A 34 -6.14 -5.99 -5.26
CA SER A 34 -5.38 -6.63 -4.18
C SER A 34 -3.87 -6.39 -4.30
N ASN A 35 -3.43 -5.79 -5.40
CA ASN A 35 -2.03 -5.42 -5.58
C ASN A 35 -1.86 -4.32 -6.64
N PHE A 36 -0.76 -3.62 -6.56
CA PHE A 36 -0.40 -2.52 -7.45
C PHE A 36 1.12 -2.39 -7.57
N LEU A 37 1.58 -1.67 -8.57
CA LEU A 37 2.97 -1.25 -8.68
C LEU A 37 3.07 0.19 -8.18
N GLY A 38 3.70 0.38 -7.02
CA GLY A 38 3.89 1.71 -6.42
C GLY A 38 4.96 2.52 -7.15
N VAL A 39 4.82 3.86 -7.12
CA VAL A 39 5.88 4.77 -7.58
C VAL A 39 6.92 4.89 -6.47
N THR A 40 8.14 4.43 -6.72
CA THR A 40 9.25 4.49 -5.77
C THR A 40 10.39 5.40 -6.25
N ASP A 41 10.40 5.79 -7.52
CA ASP A 41 11.40 6.70 -8.07
C ASP A 41 11.19 8.14 -7.53
N PRO A 42 12.16 8.72 -6.80
CA PRO A 42 12.06 10.07 -6.27
C PRO A 42 11.83 11.15 -7.32
N GLN A 43 12.41 11.00 -8.51
CA GLN A 43 12.22 11.97 -9.59
C GLN A 43 10.79 11.93 -10.12
N ARG A 44 10.19 10.74 -10.24
CA ARG A 44 8.79 10.60 -10.64
C ARG A 44 7.84 11.12 -9.55
N LEU A 45 8.14 10.87 -8.27
CA LEU A 45 7.36 11.44 -7.16
C LEU A 45 7.40 12.96 -7.17
N LEU A 46 8.56 13.56 -7.41
CA LEU A 46 8.70 15.01 -7.53
C LEU A 46 7.97 15.53 -8.76
N GLN A 47 8.19 14.93 -9.92
CA GLN A 47 7.66 15.39 -11.21
C GLN A 47 6.13 15.36 -11.28
N TYR A 48 5.51 14.26 -10.84
CA TYR A 48 4.07 14.03 -11.05
C TYR A 48 3.22 14.41 -9.84
N PHE A 49 3.81 14.43 -8.64
CA PHE A 49 3.07 14.68 -7.40
C PHE A 49 3.57 15.90 -6.64
N ASN A 50 4.68 16.50 -7.07
CA ASN A 50 5.38 17.55 -6.31
C ASN A 50 5.62 17.09 -4.85
N ALA A 51 6.16 15.90 -4.70
CA ALA A 51 6.43 15.26 -3.42
C ALA A 51 7.92 15.06 -3.18
N SER A 52 8.39 15.38 -1.98
CA SER A 52 9.73 15.05 -1.53
C SER A 52 9.79 13.62 -0.97
N THR A 53 10.98 13.03 -0.98
CA THR A 53 11.26 11.72 -0.37
C THR A 53 12.37 11.87 0.66
N GLU A 54 12.24 11.16 1.77
CA GLU A 54 13.32 10.98 2.74
C GLU A 54 13.85 9.54 2.59
N GLY A 55 15.12 9.42 2.21
CA GLY A 55 15.76 8.12 1.96
C GLY A 55 15.48 7.51 0.58
N ASP A 56 15.88 6.25 0.42
CA ASP A 56 15.66 5.46 -0.79
C ASP A 56 14.47 4.51 -0.57
N PRO A 57 13.34 4.71 -1.24
CA PRO A 57 12.17 3.83 -1.11
C PRO A 57 12.39 2.46 -1.77
N GLY A 58 13.58 2.20 -2.31
CA GLY A 58 13.93 0.94 -2.93
C GLY A 58 13.37 0.76 -4.35
N PRO A 59 13.66 -0.38 -4.98
CA PRO A 59 13.20 -0.65 -6.34
C PRO A 59 11.69 -0.86 -6.38
N PRO A 60 11.03 -0.48 -7.50
CA PRO A 60 9.63 -0.75 -7.68
C PRO A 60 9.34 -2.25 -7.64
N ASN A 61 8.31 -2.62 -6.92
CA ASN A 61 7.83 -3.99 -6.86
C ASN A 61 6.31 -4.04 -6.73
N ASP A 62 5.72 -5.16 -7.15
CA ASP A 62 4.30 -5.39 -6.90
C ASP A 62 4.03 -5.37 -5.39
N THR A 63 3.22 -4.43 -4.95
CA THR A 63 2.82 -4.28 -3.54
C THR A 63 1.56 -5.07 -3.26
N TYR A 64 1.63 -5.98 -2.30
CA TYR A 64 0.51 -6.80 -1.82
C TYR A 64 0.11 -6.37 -0.40
N PRO A 65 -1.10 -6.73 0.06
CA PRO A 65 -1.53 -6.43 1.42
C PRO A 65 -0.52 -6.89 2.48
N GLY A 66 -0.14 -5.98 3.36
CA GLY A 66 0.87 -6.19 4.40
C GLY A 66 2.30 -5.83 4.00
N GLN A 67 2.54 -5.44 2.76
CA GLN A 67 3.85 -4.93 2.32
C GLN A 67 3.90 -3.40 2.42
N PHE A 68 5.12 -2.87 2.47
CA PHE A 68 5.36 -1.43 2.45
C PHE A 68 5.28 -0.87 1.03
N SER A 69 4.78 0.35 0.93
CA SER A 69 4.80 1.17 -0.27
C SER A 69 4.74 2.64 0.12
N PRO A 70 5.28 3.55 -0.68
CA PRO A 70 5.12 4.97 -0.46
C PRO A 70 3.64 5.38 -0.46
N MET A 71 3.29 6.26 0.47
CA MET A 71 2.09 7.08 0.40
C MET A 71 2.46 8.55 0.57
N LEU A 72 1.68 9.45 0.00
CA LEU A 72 1.92 10.87 0.05
C LEU A 72 0.97 11.53 1.06
N ILE A 73 1.57 12.30 1.95
CA ILE A 73 0.85 13.14 2.92
C ILE A 73 1.32 14.58 2.79
N ARG A 74 0.61 15.50 3.40
CA ARG A 74 1.06 16.90 3.44
C ARG A 74 2.40 17.00 4.15
N ALA A 75 3.33 17.71 3.55
CA ALA A 75 4.56 18.09 4.24
C ALA A 75 4.23 19.10 5.35
N THR A 76 4.87 18.93 6.49
CA THR A 76 4.78 19.86 7.63
C THR A 76 6.16 20.46 7.82
N GLY A 77 6.36 21.70 7.41
CA GLY A 77 7.64 22.38 7.55
C GLY A 77 7.49 23.88 7.29
N PRO A 78 8.40 24.69 7.81
CA PRO A 78 8.38 26.14 7.65
C PRO A 78 8.86 26.62 6.28
N ASP A 79 9.48 25.76 5.47
CA ASP A 79 10.06 26.12 4.18
C ASP A 79 8.97 26.17 3.09
N PRO A 80 8.58 27.38 2.62
CA PRO A 80 7.55 27.53 1.58
C PRO A 80 8.03 27.08 0.20
N THR A 81 9.33 26.84 0.01
CA THR A 81 9.91 26.40 -1.26
C THR A 81 9.99 24.88 -1.37
N ALA A 82 9.83 24.17 -0.25
CA ALA A 82 9.81 22.72 -0.22
C ALA A 82 8.55 22.16 -0.91
N PRO A 83 8.63 20.97 -1.51
CA PRO A 83 7.45 20.30 -2.05
C PRO A 83 6.32 20.20 -1.01
N PRO A 84 5.06 20.49 -1.38
CA PRO A 84 3.93 20.51 -0.45
C PRO A 84 3.53 19.12 0.05
N LEU A 85 4.02 18.08 -0.61
CA LEU A 85 3.80 16.68 -0.24
C LEU A 85 5.11 16.00 0.12
N LYS A 86 5.03 15.02 1.00
CA LYS A 86 6.13 14.11 1.30
C LYS A 86 5.70 12.66 1.19
N ALA A 87 6.58 11.84 0.66
CA ALA A 87 6.42 10.39 0.64
C ALA A 87 6.86 9.81 1.99
N VAL A 88 6.04 8.93 2.53
CA VAL A 88 6.35 8.14 3.72
C VAL A 88 6.01 6.68 3.44
N ASP A 89 6.79 5.75 3.98
CA ASP A 89 6.51 4.34 3.85
C ASP A 89 5.32 3.93 4.73
N ALA A 90 4.36 3.25 4.13
CA ALA A 90 3.19 2.75 4.82
C ALA A 90 2.91 1.29 4.48
N ILE A 91 2.38 0.55 5.44
CA ILE A 91 1.93 -0.82 5.21
C ILE A 91 0.61 -0.77 4.46
N PHE A 92 0.51 -1.45 3.32
CA PHE A 92 -0.74 -1.60 2.56
C PHE A 92 -1.68 -2.56 3.30
N ARG A 93 -2.23 -2.05 4.38
CA ARG A 93 -3.20 -2.66 5.30
C ARG A 93 -3.56 -1.62 6.33
N PHE A 94 -4.80 -1.23 6.39
CA PHE A 94 -5.24 -0.24 7.37
C PHE A 94 -5.43 -0.88 8.74
N VAL A 95 -4.78 -0.32 9.76
CA VAL A 95 -4.94 -0.71 11.16
C VAL A 95 -5.40 0.52 11.93
N PRO A 96 -6.64 0.55 12.44
CA PRO A 96 -7.11 1.70 13.20
C PRO A 96 -6.37 1.83 14.54
N ASP A 97 -6.23 3.04 15.03
CA ASP A 97 -5.48 3.42 16.22
C ASP A 97 -5.93 2.70 17.52
N PHE A 98 -7.19 2.24 17.56
CA PHE A 98 -7.73 1.48 18.70
C PHE A 98 -7.38 -0.01 18.69
N VAL A 99 -6.66 -0.50 17.66
CA VAL A 99 -6.26 -1.91 17.53
C VAL A 99 -4.81 -2.09 17.90
N ALA A 100 -4.55 -2.86 18.95
CA ALA A 100 -3.20 -3.09 19.45
C ALA A 100 -2.36 -4.09 18.64
N LYS A 101 -2.98 -4.90 17.75
CA LYS A 101 -2.30 -5.97 17.01
C LYS A 101 -2.50 -5.84 15.52
N LEU A 102 -1.40 -5.74 14.78
CA LEU A 102 -1.37 -5.67 13.31
C LEU A 102 -2.07 -6.85 12.62
N GLU A 103 -2.07 -8.01 13.22
CA GLU A 103 -2.63 -9.26 12.66
C GLU A 103 -4.16 -9.23 12.54
N TRP A 104 -4.82 -8.37 13.31
CA TRP A 104 -6.28 -8.24 13.30
C TRP A 104 -6.82 -7.75 11.96
N ALA A 105 -6.05 -6.96 11.25
CA ALA A 105 -6.50 -6.22 10.06
C ALA A 105 -6.21 -6.95 8.73
N ARG A 106 -6.71 -8.18 8.56
CA ARG A 106 -6.36 -9.00 7.37
C ARG A 106 -6.92 -8.45 6.05
N ASN A 107 -8.14 -7.90 6.05
CA ASN A 107 -8.88 -7.49 4.83
C ASN A 107 -9.24 -5.99 4.83
N THR A 108 -8.34 -5.14 5.36
CA THR A 108 -8.59 -3.71 5.53
C THR A 108 -7.79 -2.84 4.56
N PHE A 109 -7.23 -3.44 3.52
CA PHE A 109 -6.43 -2.72 2.53
C PHE A 109 -7.24 -1.94 1.51
N ASN A 110 -8.54 -2.26 1.36
CA ASN A 110 -9.51 -1.50 0.56
C ASN A 110 -10.68 -1.03 1.43
N ALA A 111 -11.11 0.21 1.24
CA ALA A 111 -12.30 0.75 1.87
C ALA A 111 -13.26 1.29 0.80
N ARG A 112 -14.55 0.99 0.92
CA ARG A 112 -15.58 1.56 0.04
C ARG A 112 -15.78 3.03 0.37
N GLY A 113 -15.65 3.91 -0.61
CA GLY A 113 -15.82 5.35 -0.43
C GLY A 113 -17.19 5.72 0.14
N GLU A 114 -18.23 4.99 -0.25
CA GLU A 114 -19.60 5.18 0.20
C GLU A 114 -19.80 4.82 1.70
N GLU A 115 -18.91 3.97 2.25
CA GLU A 115 -19.04 3.44 3.60
C GLU A 115 -17.96 3.97 4.56
N VAL A 116 -16.90 4.63 4.06
CA VAL A 116 -15.72 5.00 4.84
C VAL A 116 -16.06 5.83 6.07
N GLN A 117 -17.05 6.72 5.97
CA GLN A 117 -17.49 7.58 7.07
C GLN A 117 -18.35 6.85 8.12
N ARG A 118 -18.88 5.66 7.82
CA ARG A 118 -19.77 4.90 8.71
C ARG A 118 -19.10 3.67 9.32
N LYS A 119 -18.21 3.01 8.58
CA LYS A 119 -17.50 1.79 9.04
C LYS A 119 -16.60 2.10 10.23
N ARG A 120 -16.82 1.37 11.35
CA ARG A 120 -16.05 1.53 12.60
C ARG A 120 -14.52 1.54 12.33
N THR A 121 -14.06 0.71 11.41
CA THR A 121 -12.63 0.59 11.05
C THR A 121 -12.06 1.91 10.53
N TYR A 122 -12.81 2.67 9.72
CA TYR A 122 -12.27 3.78 8.93
C TYR A 122 -12.76 5.15 9.39
N LYS A 123 -13.93 5.22 10.07
CA LYS A 123 -14.59 6.49 10.40
C LYS A 123 -13.74 7.45 11.23
N GLY A 124 -12.86 6.94 12.11
CA GLY A 124 -11.96 7.76 12.91
C GLY A 124 -10.94 8.49 12.05
N ALA A 125 -10.24 7.78 11.19
CA ALA A 125 -9.28 8.36 10.24
C ALA A 125 -9.96 9.32 9.27
N TRP A 126 -11.15 8.95 8.76
CA TRP A 126 -11.92 9.79 7.86
C TRP A 126 -12.31 11.13 8.50
N ALA A 127 -12.92 11.09 9.69
CA ALA A 127 -13.34 12.30 10.42
C ALA A 127 -12.16 13.18 10.84
N SER A 128 -11.00 12.58 11.15
CA SER A 128 -9.77 13.29 11.52
C SER A 128 -8.99 13.82 10.32
N GLY A 129 -9.49 13.65 9.08
CA GLY A 129 -8.78 14.10 7.89
C GLY A 129 -7.47 13.35 7.61
N ARG A 130 -7.28 12.14 8.15
CA ARG A 130 -6.11 11.30 7.86
C ARG A 130 -6.23 10.69 6.46
N ARG A 131 -6.11 11.55 5.46
CA ARG A 131 -6.16 11.23 4.04
C ARG A 131 -4.76 11.25 3.44
N CYS A 132 -4.51 10.34 2.50
CA CYS A 132 -3.26 10.25 1.77
C CYS A 132 -3.52 10.04 0.28
N ILE A 133 -2.49 10.17 -0.53
CA ILE A 133 -2.48 9.78 -1.93
C ILE A 133 -1.54 8.59 -2.04
N ILE A 134 -1.98 7.51 -2.68
CA ILE A 134 -1.13 6.36 -2.94
C ILE A 134 -0.67 6.45 -4.39
N PRO A 135 0.63 6.76 -4.64
CA PRO A 135 1.16 6.93 -5.98
C PRO A 135 1.41 5.56 -6.62
N VAL A 136 0.78 5.29 -7.76
CA VAL A 136 0.89 4.00 -8.44
C VAL A 136 1.21 4.16 -9.93
N GLU A 137 2.07 3.28 -10.46
CA GLU A 137 2.31 3.14 -11.90
C GLU A 137 1.17 2.40 -12.58
N CYS A 138 0.65 1.38 -11.90
CA CYS A 138 -0.49 0.61 -12.37
C CYS A 138 -1.17 -0.11 -11.20
N VAL A 139 -2.41 -0.50 -11.42
CA VAL A 139 -3.14 -1.42 -10.54
C VAL A 139 -3.39 -2.73 -11.27
N TYR A 140 -3.64 -3.79 -10.50
CA TYR A 140 -3.97 -5.09 -11.08
C TYR A 140 -5.37 -5.51 -10.66
N GLU A 141 -6.17 -5.89 -11.66
CA GLU A 141 -7.54 -6.32 -11.45
C GLU A 141 -7.78 -7.69 -12.09
N PRO A 142 -8.67 -8.50 -11.50
CA PRO A 142 -9.05 -9.78 -12.06
C PRO A 142 -10.03 -9.59 -13.22
N ASN A 143 -9.73 -10.15 -14.38
CA ASN A 143 -10.63 -10.23 -15.53
C ASN A 143 -11.14 -11.66 -15.67
N TYR A 144 -12.41 -11.82 -16.06
CA TYR A 144 -13.06 -13.12 -16.24
C TYR A 144 -13.77 -13.25 -17.60
N GLU A 145 -13.49 -12.36 -18.55
CA GLU A 145 -14.12 -12.38 -19.89
C GLU A 145 -13.83 -13.66 -20.66
N SER A 146 -12.69 -14.32 -20.40
CA SER A 146 -12.34 -15.63 -20.99
C SER A 146 -13.00 -16.83 -20.29
N GLY A 147 -13.85 -16.60 -19.26
CA GLY A 147 -14.43 -17.65 -18.42
C GLY A 147 -13.52 -18.16 -17.30
N ARG A 148 -12.32 -17.62 -17.17
CA ARG A 148 -11.36 -17.96 -16.11
C ARG A 148 -10.69 -16.71 -15.58
N TYR A 149 -10.07 -16.82 -14.38
CA TYR A 149 -9.28 -15.73 -13.80
C TYR A 149 -8.09 -15.39 -14.69
N GLU A 150 -7.97 -14.13 -15.06
CA GLU A 150 -6.81 -13.54 -15.68
C GLU A 150 -6.43 -12.28 -14.91
N ARG A 151 -5.13 -12.14 -14.60
CA ARG A 151 -4.59 -10.94 -13.97
C ARG A 151 -4.35 -9.89 -15.05
N TRP A 152 -4.96 -8.70 -14.93
CA TRP A 152 -4.77 -7.60 -15.86
C TRP A 152 -4.07 -6.43 -15.16
N ARG A 153 -3.12 -5.83 -15.86
CA ARG A 153 -2.47 -4.58 -15.47
C ARG A 153 -3.25 -3.42 -16.10
N ILE A 154 -3.51 -2.38 -15.30
CA ILE A 154 -4.27 -1.19 -15.71
C ILE A 154 -3.47 0.05 -15.36
N TRP A 155 -3.28 0.96 -16.33
CA TRP A 155 -2.50 2.17 -16.19
C TRP A 155 -3.04 3.31 -17.05
N GLN A 156 -2.54 4.55 -16.87
CA GLN A 156 -2.83 5.68 -17.74
C GLN A 156 -1.92 5.71 -18.97
N PRO A 157 -2.41 6.20 -20.14
CA PRO A 157 -1.58 6.39 -21.33
C PRO A 157 -0.31 7.18 -21.03
N GLY A 158 0.78 6.85 -21.73
CA GLY A 158 2.08 7.48 -21.51
C GLY A 158 2.76 7.10 -20.20
N PHE A 159 2.27 6.08 -19.50
CA PHE A 159 2.76 5.67 -18.17
C PHE A 159 2.79 6.81 -17.14
N VAL A 160 1.81 7.72 -17.25
CA VAL A 160 1.59 8.75 -16.24
C VAL A 160 1.09 8.08 -14.95
N PRO A 161 1.77 8.26 -13.82
CA PRO A 161 1.33 7.62 -12.58
C PRO A 161 -0.03 8.13 -12.11
N MET A 162 -0.78 7.28 -11.43
CA MET A 162 -2.07 7.62 -10.84
C MET A 162 -1.92 7.92 -9.35
N GLY A 163 -2.58 8.98 -8.89
CA GLY A 163 -2.76 9.24 -7.46
C GLY A 163 -4.06 8.62 -6.98
N ILE A 164 -3.98 7.56 -6.19
CA ILE A 164 -5.17 6.89 -5.65
C ILE A 164 -5.55 7.52 -4.31
N ALA A 165 -6.82 7.84 -4.13
CA ALA A 165 -7.34 8.30 -2.85
C ALA A 165 -7.16 7.22 -1.79
N GLY A 166 -6.55 7.58 -0.67
CA GLY A 166 -6.30 6.68 0.44
C GLY A 166 -6.59 7.34 1.78
N ILE A 167 -6.78 6.49 2.78
CA ILE A 167 -6.81 6.88 4.20
C ILE A 167 -5.69 6.17 4.92
N TYR A 168 -5.17 6.79 5.97
CA TYR A 168 -4.09 6.20 6.75
C TYR A 168 -4.33 6.32 8.25
N ASP A 169 -3.62 5.50 8.99
CA ASP A 169 -3.50 5.61 10.43
C ASP A 169 -2.07 5.30 10.87
N GLN A 170 -1.80 5.56 12.15
CA GLN A 170 -0.50 5.31 12.76
C GLN A 170 -0.66 4.30 13.89
N VAL A 171 0.22 3.32 13.93
CA VAL A 171 0.27 2.33 15.01
C VAL A 171 1.65 2.33 15.66
N LYS A 172 1.68 2.18 16.99
CA LYS A 172 2.93 2.00 17.72
C LYS A 172 3.34 0.54 17.63
N HIS A 173 4.52 0.30 17.08
CA HIS A 173 5.14 -1.02 17.11
C HIS A 173 5.71 -1.30 18.51
N PRO A 174 5.81 -2.58 18.96
CA PRO A 174 6.38 -2.93 20.28
C PRO A 174 7.79 -2.38 20.55
N ASP A 175 8.58 -2.13 19.52
CA ASP A 175 9.92 -1.52 19.62
C ASP A 175 9.90 0.02 19.77
N GLY A 176 8.71 0.63 19.87
CA GLY A 176 8.51 2.06 20.05
C GLY A 176 8.41 2.87 18.75
N ARG A 177 8.69 2.29 17.58
CA ARG A 177 8.53 2.96 16.28
C ARG A 177 7.06 3.21 15.97
N VAL A 178 6.80 4.30 15.26
CA VAL A 178 5.49 4.59 14.68
C VAL A 178 5.48 4.10 13.24
N LEU A 179 4.53 3.21 12.92
CA LEU A 179 4.31 2.70 11.58
C LEU A 179 3.06 3.33 10.98
N TYR A 180 3.17 3.74 9.74
CA TYR A 180 2.00 4.14 8.95
C TYR A 180 1.33 2.92 8.34
N THR A 181 0.01 2.95 8.32
CA THR A 181 -0.84 1.91 7.70
C THR A 181 -1.87 2.59 6.80
N MET A 182 -2.16 2.02 5.64
CA MET A 182 -3.02 2.65 4.65
C MET A 182 -4.03 1.70 4.02
N ALA A 183 -5.16 2.27 3.57
CA ALA A 183 -6.11 1.61 2.67
C ALA A 183 -6.39 2.47 1.45
N MET A 184 -6.53 1.83 0.28
CA MET A 184 -7.08 2.45 -0.92
C MET A 184 -8.59 2.65 -0.78
N LEU A 185 -9.10 3.76 -1.28
CA LEU A 185 -10.54 3.96 -1.44
C LEU A 185 -10.99 3.46 -2.81
N THR A 186 -12.14 2.80 -2.81
CA THR A 186 -12.75 2.27 -4.02
C THR A 186 -14.16 2.83 -4.20
N VAL A 187 -14.58 2.92 -5.45
CA VAL A 187 -15.91 3.40 -5.85
C VAL A 187 -16.58 2.41 -6.77
N ASN A 188 -17.92 2.45 -6.87
CA ASN A 188 -18.67 1.62 -7.82
C ASN A 188 -18.25 1.93 -9.26
N ALA A 189 -18.13 0.90 -10.08
CA ALA A 189 -17.71 0.96 -11.48
C ALA A 189 -18.63 0.19 -12.44
N ASP A 190 -19.85 -0.17 -12.01
CA ASP A 190 -20.79 -0.93 -12.84
C ASP A 190 -21.10 -0.24 -14.18
N SER A 191 -21.18 1.08 -14.18
CA SER A 191 -21.43 1.89 -15.39
C SER A 191 -20.16 2.35 -16.11
N HIS A 192 -18.97 2.07 -15.55
CA HIS A 192 -17.72 2.57 -16.14
C HIS A 192 -17.37 1.81 -17.42
N PRO A 193 -17.14 2.49 -18.57
CA PRO A 193 -17.01 1.83 -19.88
C PRO A 193 -15.87 0.80 -19.94
N PHE A 194 -14.77 1.05 -19.23
CA PHE A 194 -13.60 0.18 -19.19
C PHE A 194 -13.61 -0.75 -17.96
N MET A 195 -13.82 -0.21 -16.76
CA MET A 195 -13.64 -0.96 -15.51
C MET A 195 -14.75 -1.99 -15.25
N LYS A 196 -15.94 -1.87 -15.87
CA LYS A 196 -17.02 -2.87 -15.78
C LYS A 196 -16.63 -4.28 -16.28
N ARG A 197 -15.51 -4.40 -17.00
CA ARG A 197 -14.97 -5.66 -17.54
C ARG A 197 -14.28 -6.52 -16.49
N PHE A 198 -13.94 -5.92 -15.35
CA PHE A 198 -13.17 -6.59 -14.30
C PHE A 198 -14.11 -7.15 -13.22
N HIS A 199 -13.54 -8.00 -12.34
CA HIS A 199 -14.25 -8.79 -11.33
C HIS A 199 -15.17 -9.85 -11.97
N LYS A 200 -15.68 -10.77 -11.13
CA LYS A 200 -16.60 -11.81 -11.62
C LYS A 200 -17.91 -11.20 -12.13
N PRO A 201 -18.57 -11.85 -13.08
CA PRO A 201 -19.83 -11.32 -13.66
C PRO A 201 -20.89 -10.99 -12.62
N GLU A 202 -21.00 -11.80 -11.56
CA GLU A 202 -21.97 -11.67 -10.48
C GLU A 202 -21.60 -10.63 -9.40
N ASP A 203 -20.32 -10.21 -9.35
CA ASP A 203 -19.85 -9.28 -8.35
C ASP A 203 -20.13 -7.82 -8.77
N GLU A 204 -20.40 -6.95 -7.79
CA GLU A 204 -20.37 -5.50 -7.98
C GLU A 204 -19.03 -5.06 -8.56
N LYS A 205 -19.06 -4.27 -9.62
CA LYS A 205 -17.85 -3.74 -10.24
C LYS A 205 -17.31 -2.57 -9.43
N ARG A 206 -16.03 -2.64 -9.11
CA ARG A 206 -15.34 -1.62 -8.32
C ARG A 206 -14.09 -1.15 -9.04
N MET A 207 -13.68 0.08 -8.74
CA MET A 207 -12.39 0.61 -9.14
C MET A 207 -11.80 1.45 -8.02
N VAL A 208 -10.50 1.61 -8.03
CA VAL A 208 -9.83 2.55 -7.12
C VAL A 208 -10.24 3.99 -7.45
N ALA A 209 -10.40 4.82 -6.42
CA ALA A 209 -10.73 6.23 -6.61
C ALA A 209 -9.48 7.00 -7.05
N VAL A 210 -9.34 7.22 -8.35
CA VAL A 210 -8.24 8.01 -8.93
C VAL A 210 -8.55 9.49 -8.75
N LEU A 211 -7.58 10.24 -8.24
CA LEU A 211 -7.64 11.69 -8.07
C LEU A 211 -6.99 12.41 -9.24
N ALA A 212 -7.59 13.47 -9.73
CA ALA A 212 -6.93 14.37 -10.66
C ALA A 212 -5.87 15.21 -9.92
N PRO A 213 -4.72 15.54 -10.54
CA PRO A 213 -3.65 16.28 -9.88
C PRO A 213 -4.09 17.62 -9.25
N GLN A 214 -5.02 18.34 -9.88
CA GLN A 214 -5.58 19.58 -9.35
C GLN A 214 -6.44 19.39 -8.09
N ASP A 215 -6.87 18.16 -7.80
CA ASP A 215 -7.70 17.85 -6.65
C ASP A 215 -6.86 17.36 -5.43
N TYR A 216 -5.57 17.16 -5.57
CA TYR A 216 -4.71 16.61 -4.50
C TYR A 216 -4.76 17.45 -3.22
N GLN A 217 -4.67 18.78 -3.33
CA GLN A 217 -4.73 19.65 -2.15
C GLN A 217 -6.12 19.63 -1.51
N ARG A 218 -7.18 19.66 -2.31
CA ARG A 218 -8.56 19.56 -1.81
C ARG A 218 -8.82 18.21 -1.15
N TRP A 219 -8.27 17.13 -1.71
CA TRP A 219 -8.33 15.80 -1.09
C TRP A 219 -7.67 15.77 0.28
N LEU A 220 -6.44 16.28 0.39
CA LEU A 220 -5.62 16.17 1.60
C LEU A 220 -6.00 17.18 2.69
N ALA A 221 -6.50 18.37 2.31
CA ALA A 221 -6.71 19.49 3.23
C ALA A 221 -8.14 20.00 3.29
N GLY A 222 -9.00 19.62 2.35
CA GLY A 222 -10.40 20.03 2.32
C GLY A 222 -11.25 19.43 3.44
N THR A 223 -12.48 19.89 3.55
CA THR A 223 -13.46 19.34 4.50
C THR A 223 -13.78 17.87 4.19
N VAL A 224 -14.52 17.23 5.07
CA VAL A 224 -15.00 15.86 4.84
C VAL A 224 -15.93 15.80 3.64
N GLU A 225 -16.78 16.81 3.45
CA GLU A 225 -17.73 16.93 2.34
C GLU A 225 -17.00 17.14 1.01
N GLU A 226 -15.99 18.01 0.98
CA GLU A 226 -15.16 18.24 -0.20
C GLU A 226 -14.41 16.97 -0.61
N ALA A 227 -13.84 16.25 0.36
CA ALA A 227 -13.16 14.99 0.09
C ALA A 227 -14.14 13.91 -0.40
N ALA A 228 -15.33 13.81 0.21
CA ALA A 228 -16.36 12.86 -0.22
C ALA A 228 -16.81 13.11 -1.67
N ALA A 229 -16.93 14.37 -2.09
CA ALA A 229 -17.28 14.74 -3.47
C ALA A 229 -16.23 14.33 -4.52
N LEU A 230 -14.99 14.04 -4.10
CA LEU A 230 -13.93 13.53 -4.98
C LEU A 230 -13.96 12.01 -5.18
N LEU A 231 -14.70 11.28 -4.34
CA LEU A 231 -14.83 9.83 -4.45
C LEU A 231 -15.85 9.46 -5.54
N LYS A 232 -15.39 9.47 -6.77
CA LYS A 232 -16.19 9.18 -7.97
C LYS A 232 -15.36 8.36 -8.97
N PRO A 233 -16.01 7.63 -9.90
CA PRO A 233 -15.31 6.93 -10.97
C PRO A 233 -14.40 7.86 -11.77
N TRP A 234 -13.23 7.37 -12.11
CA TRP A 234 -12.31 8.10 -12.99
C TRP A 234 -12.79 7.99 -14.44
N HIS A 235 -12.96 9.13 -15.11
CA HIS A 235 -13.41 9.18 -16.49
C HIS A 235 -12.30 9.46 -17.51
N GLY A 236 -11.07 9.63 -17.05
CA GLY A 236 -9.91 9.74 -17.94
C GLY A 236 -9.56 8.42 -18.61
N PRO A 237 -8.70 8.44 -19.63
CA PRO A 237 -8.33 7.25 -20.37
C PRO A 237 -7.56 6.27 -19.48
N LEU A 238 -7.91 4.98 -19.62
CA LEU A 238 -7.22 3.85 -19.01
C LEU A 238 -6.86 2.83 -20.08
N LEU A 239 -5.69 2.25 -19.96
CA LEU A 239 -5.22 1.12 -20.76
C LEU A 239 -5.13 -0.11 -19.88
N GLY A 240 -5.25 -1.29 -20.49
CA GLY A 240 -5.10 -2.53 -19.77
C GLY A 240 -4.63 -3.65 -20.67
N GLU A 241 -3.86 -4.55 -20.11
CA GLU A 241 -3.39 -5.74 -20.78
C GLU A 241 -3.30 -6.92 -19.80
N HIS A 242 -3.28 -8.12 -20.35
CA HIS A 242 -3.00 -9.31 -19.57
C HIS A 242 -1.59 -9.23 -18.97
N ALA A 243 -1.48 -9.42 -17.66
CA ALA A 243 -0.23 -9.42 -16.94
C ALA A 243 0.20 -10.85 -16.56
N PRO A 244 1.48 -11.17 -16.62
CA PRO A 244 1.95 -12.48 -16.17
C PRO A 244 1.63 -12.70 -14.70
N ALA A 245 1.46 -13.95 -14.31
CA ALA A 245 1.33 -14.28 -12.90
C ALA A 245 2.55 -13.78 -12.13
N PRO A 246 2.38 -13.26 -10.91
CA PRO A 246 3.51 -12.81 -10.11
C PRO A 246 4.49 -13.95 -9.92
N ALA A 247 5.79 -13.65 -10.03
CA ALA A 247 6.83 -14.63 -9.77
C ALA A 247 6.63 -15.22 -8.36
N ARG A 248 6.42 -16.52 -8.27
CA ARG A 248 6.35 -17.20 -6.96
C ARG A 248 7.72 -17.01 -6.28
N LYS A 249 7.81 -16.16 -5.27
CA LYS A 249 8.94 -16.17 -4.36
C LYS A 249 8.93 -17.58 -3.73
N LYS A 250 9.90 -18.43 -4.10
CA LYS A 250 10.10 -19.72 -3.42
C LYS A 250 10.26 -19.38 -1.94
N ALA A 251 9.35 -19.91 -1.10
CA ALA A 251 9.58 -19.86 0.33
C ALA A 251 10.97 -20.42 0.60
N PRO A 252 11.80 -19.79 1.44
CA PRO A 252 13.08 -20.37 1.82
C PRO A 252 12.77 -21.77 2.34
N ARG A 253 13.39 -22.76 1.71
CA ARG A 253 13.28 -24.17 2.12
C ARG A 253 13.74 -24.20 3.56
N ALA A 254 12.83 -24.50 4.50
CA ALA A 254 13.22 -24.73 5.87
C ALA A 254 14.27 -25.85 5.84
N GLU A 255 15.52 -25.51 6.13
CA GLU A 255 16.50 -26.51 6.46
C GLU A 255 15.93 -27.30 7.64
N SER A 256 15.78 -28.59 7.45
CA SER A 256 15.37 -29.53 8.49
C SER A 256 16.52 -29.62 9.52
N GLY A 257 16.72 -28.57 10.29
CA GLY A 257 17.55 -28.60 11.46
C GLY A 257 16.88 -29.54 12.47
N LYS A 258 17.54 -30.63 12.79
CA LYS A 258 17.18 -31.53 13.90
C LYS A 258 16.93 -30.65 15.11
N VAL A 259 15.71 -30.71 15.63
CA VAL A 259 15.37 -30.13 16.92
C VAL A 259 16.17 -30.94 17.95
N VAL A 260 17.28 -30.39 18.40
CA VAL A 260 17.95 -30.87 19.62
C VAL A 260 17.03 -30.46 20.74
N LYS A 261 16.40 -31.45 21.38
CA LYS A 261 15.67 -31.24 22.64
C LYS A 261 16.70 -30.78 23.68
N PRO A 262 16.44 -29.65 24.39
CA PRO A 262 17.27 -29.33 25.54
C PRO A 262 17.06 -30.42 26.60
N ASP A 263 18.14 -30.99 27.10
CA ASP A 263 18.15 -31.86 28.28
C ASP A 263 17.62 -31.04 29.47
N LEU A 264 16.45 -31.42 29.96
CA LEU A 264 15.95 -30.93 31.22
C LEU A 264 16.71 -31.67 32.33
N PRO A 265 17.27 -30.97 33.33
CA PRO A 265 17.88 -31.64 34.48
C PRO A 265 16.81 -32.44 35.23
N GLU A 266 17.11 -33.69 35.49
CA GLU A 266 16.32 -34.55 36.39
C GLU A 266 16.19 -33.84 37.74
N GLN A 267 14.96 -33.59 38.15
CA GLN A 267 14.68 -33.17 39.53
C GLN A 267 14.69 -34.42 40.36
N ASP A 268 15.81 -34.63 41.09
CA ASP A 268 15.88 -35.58 42.16
C ASP A 268 14.80 -35.29 43.19
N GLY A 269 14.11 -36.35 43.57
CA GLY A 269 13.03 -36.32 44.52
C GLY A 269 13.48 -35.90 45.92
N LEU A 270 12.58 -35.26 46.64
CA LEU A 270 12.53 -35.28 48.11
C LEU A 270 11.07 -35.03 48.54
N PHE A 271 10.49 -36.13 49.05
CA PHE A 271 9.31 -36.27 49.94
C PHE A 271 7.95 -35.79 49.43
#